data_ad2752c726f4b7c3ddcdf9a993380509
#
_entry.id   ad2752c726f4b7c3ddcdf9a993380509
#
_cell.length_a   1.000
_cell.length_b   1.000
_cell.length_c   1.000
_cell.angle_alpha   90.00
_cell.angle_beta   90.00
_cell.angle_gamma   90.00
#
_symmetry.space_group_name_H-M   'P 1'
#
loop_
_entity.id
_entity.type
_entity.pdbx_description
1 polymer ?
#
loop_
_entity_poly.entity_id
_entity_poly.type
_entity_poly.pdbx_seq_one_letter_code
_entity_poly.pdbx_strand_id
1 'polypeptide(L)'
;MAGSPGQPGSPADPASPGDPDDLADPLAGAHGDPLGVVLRTTPLRESDLLVVLYTDRHGRVTAVARGARKSRRRFAGALSLLVLARYRLGRRPRGELWGLESAEVVREWTHLASDVVAVAHASYVAELVDALLPAEAPEPRALEIIVALWDALAAGGPSPAALRAVEIALLDLAGHSPAIERCAACGRELGPGAVFDPQRGGAICRGCAATSRATGVRPYDPGTREYLREIAGRDGPLTARAVDADPRFTAADRTAARDALVAMITGLVGRPLRSLEYLAKLGAAGRRAKD
;
A
#
# COMPACT_ATOMS: atom_id res chain seq x y z
N MET A 1 -21.57 43.71 63.83
CA MET A 1 -21.49 43.43 62.38
C MET A 1 -20.06 42.90 62.10
N ALA A 2 -19.97 41.58 61.97
CA ALA A 2 -18.72 40.91 61.77
C ALA A 2 -18.70 40.38 60.32
N GLY A 3 -17.74 40.87 59.54
CA GLY A 3 -17.48 40.41 58.20
C GLY A 3 -16.62 39.12 58.21
N SER A 4 -17.11 38.09 57.52
CA SER A 4 -16.37 36.85 57.33
C SER A 4 -15.19 37.03 56.37
N PRO A 5 -14.04 36.39 56.60
CA PRO A 5 -12.92 36.42 55.69
C PRO A 5 -13.10 35.38 54.57
N GLY A 6 -12.79 35.78 53.34
CA GLY A 6 -12.80 34.96 52.17
C GLY A 6 -11.75 33.81 52.19
N GLN A 7 -12.16 32.64 51.69
CA GLN A 7 -11.29 31.49 51.49
C GLN A 7 -10.35 31.71 50.31
N PRO A 8 -9.11 31.26 50.38
CA PRO A 8 -8.18 31.28 49.25
C PRO A 8 -8.52 30.16 48.24
N GLY A 9 -8.45 30.52 46.97
CA GLY A 9 -8.73 29.60 45.85
C GLY A 9 -7.72 28.45 45.82
N SER A 10 -8.25 27.27 45.54
CA SER A 10 -7.52 26.01 45.27
C SER A 10 -6.64 26.15 44.01
N PRO A 11 -5.45 25.61 44.00
CA PRO A 11 -4.62 25.60 42.79
C PRO A 11 -5.24 24.63 41.74
N ALA A 12 -5.18 25.07 40.49
CA ALA A 12 -5.62 24.29 39.35
C ALA A 12 -4.77 23.01 39.23
N ASP A 13 -5.46 21.86 39.11
CA ASP A 13 -4.83 20.57 38.80
C ASP A 13 -4.12 20.63 37.43
N PRO A 14 -2.92 20.01 37.30
CA PRO A 14 -2.28 19.87 36.01
C PRO A 14 -3.10 18.92 35.14
N ALA A 15 -3.31 19.31 33.88
CA ALA A 15 -4.00 18.55 32.86
C ALA A 15 -3.43 17.12 32.80
N SER A 16 -4.34 16.14 32.97
CA SER A 16 -4.04 14.72 32.73
C SER A 16 -3.56 14.50 31.31
N PRO A 17 -2.54 13.65 31.08
CA PRO A 17 -2.17 13.26 29.73
C PRO A 17 -3.35 12.55 29.08
N GLY A 18 -3.71 12.97 27.87
CA GLY A 18 -4.82 12.41 27.10
C GLY A 18 -4.70 10.89 26.97
N ASP A 19 -5.83 10.23 27.11
CA ASP A 19 -6.02 8.78 27.02
C ASP A 19 -5.49 8.30 25.67
N PRO A 20 -4.63 7.25 25.59
CA PRO A 20 -4.13 6.71 24.33
C PRO A 20 -5.23 6.07 23.46
N ASP A 21 -6.45 5.89 23.98
CA ASP A 21 -7.60 5.34 23.25
C ASP A 21 -8.42 6.40 22.45
N ASP A 22 -8.03 7.66 22.46
CA ASP A 22 -8.75 8.75 21.75
C ASP A 22 -8.26 8.95 20.29
N LEU A 23 -7.57 7.97 19.72
CA LEU A 23 -7.32 7.90 18.29
C LEU A 23 -8.57 7.32 17.61
N ALA A 24 -9.60 8.15 17.47
CA ALA A 24 -10.75 7.83 16.63
C ALA A 24 -10.24 7.28 15.28
N ASP A 25 -10.68 6.06 14.94
CA ASP A 25 -10.34 5.42 13.67
C ASP A 25 -10.68 6.38 12.52
N PRO A 26 -9.69 6.93 11.80
CA PRO A 26 -9.93 7.90 10.73
C PRO A 26 -10.74 7.30 9.57
N LEU A 27 -10.89 5.98 9.55
CA LEU A 27 -11.66 5.23 8.55
C LEU A 27 -13.13 5.03 8.99
N ALA A 28 -13.46 5.22 10.28
CA ALA A 28 -14.82 5.13 10.81
C ALA A 28 -15.61 6.42 10.57
N GLY A 29 -16.29 6.54 9.42
CA GLY A 29 -17.09 7.73 9.15
C GLY A 29 -18.21 7.52 8.13
N ALA A 30 -19.44 7.32 8.62
CA ALA A 30 -20.60 6.99 7.80
C ALA A 30 -21.22 8.15 6.99
N HIS A 31 -20.92 9.42 7.28
CA HIS A 31 -21.57 10.57 6.62
C HIS A 31 -20.55 11.66 6.28
N GLY A 32 -20.30 11.87 4.97
CA GLY A 32 -19.40 12.90 4.48
C GLY A 32 -18.85 12.58 3.09
N ASP A 33 -17.92 13.40 2.62
CA ASP A 33 -17.17 13.15 1.39
C ASP A 33 -16.31 11.87 1.52
N PRO A 34 -16.14 11.05 0.47
CA PRO A 34 -15.37 9.80 0.53
C PRO A 34 -13.93 10.04 0.97
N LEU A 35 -13.44 9.13 1.82
CA LEU A 35 -12.06 9.09 2.27
C LEU A 35 -11.21 8.37 1.23
N GLY A 36 -9.99 8.85 0.98
CA GLY A 36 -9.15 8.22 -0.03
C GLY A 36 -7.75 8.78 -0.11
N VAL A 37 -7.02 8.29 -1.09
CA VAL A 37 -5.64 8.64 -1.38
C VAL A 37 -5.44 8.92 -2.86
N VAL A 38 -4.44 9.72 -3.19
CA VAL A 38 -4.01 9.93 -4.57
C VAL A 38 -3.10 8.79 -5.01
N LEU A 39 -3.46 8.12 -6.10
CA LEU A 39 -2.61 7.13 -6.75
C LEU A 39 -1.63 7.78 -7.74
N ARG A 40 -2.11 8.73 -8.53
CA ARG A 40 -1.28 9.54 -9.44
C ARG A 40 -1.96 10.83 -9.86
N THR A 41 -1.16 11.80 -10.24
CA THR A 41 -1.61 13.05 -10.86
C THR A 41 -0.96 13.26 -12.22
N THR A 42 -1.69 13.84 -13.15
CA THR A 42 -1.17 14.19 -14.48
C THR A 42 -1.65 15.60 -14.85
N PRO A 43 -0.77 16.50 -15.29
CA PRO A 43 -1.21 17.79 -15.83
C PRO A 43 -2.16 17.57 -17.01
N LEU A 44 -3.34 18.20 -16.97
CA LEU A 44 -4.35 18.09 -18.03
C LEU A 44 -4.37 19.35 -18.92
N ARG A 45 -4.28 20.52 -18.28
CA ARG A 45 -4.22 21.85 -18.91
C ARG A 45 -3.28 22.73 -18.09
N GLU A 46 -3.17 24.00 -18.44
CA GLU A 46 -2.28 24.95 -17.74
C GLU A 46 -2.49 24.96 -16.22
N SER A 47 -3.73 24.89 -15.73
CA SER A 47 -4.07 24.95 -14.32
C SER A 47 -4.76 23.70 -13.77
N ASP A 48 -5.17 22.76 -14.62
CA ASP A 48 -5.97 21.60 -14.26
C ASP A 48 -5.10 20.35 -14.06
N LEU A 49 -5.54 19.46 -13.18
CA LEU A 49 -4.96 18.14 -12.99
C LEU A 49 -6.00 17.06 -13.29
N LEU A 50 -5.54 16.00 -13.96
CA LEU A 50 -6.20 14.71 -13.93
C LEU A 50 -5.64 13.94 -12.73
N VAL A 51 -6.53 13.51 -11.84
CA VAL A 51 -6.19 12.85 -10.58
C VAL A 51 -6.82 11.47 -10.58
N VAL A 52 -6.02 10.44 -10.38
CA VAL A 52 -6.52 9.10 -10.08
C VAL A 52 -6.47 8.92 -8.58
N LEU A 53 -7.63 8.63 -8.00
CA LEU A 53 -7.85 8.43 -6.57
C LEU A 53 -8.24 6.98 -6.31
N TYR A 54 -7.93 6.48 -5.13
CA TYR A 54 -8.61 5.35 -4.53
C TYR A 54 -9.38 5.81 -3.32
N THR A 55 -10.66 5.49 -3.27
CA THR A 55 -11.56 5.93 -2.20
C THR A 55 -12.32 4.75 -1.58
N ASP A 56 -12.71 4.89 -0.32
CA ASP A 56 -13.48 3.89 0.43
C ASP A 56 -14.83 3.57 -0.19
N ARG A 57 -15.49 4.56 -0.83
CA ARG A 57 -16.86 4.45 -1.33
C ARG A 57 -16.99 4.25 -2.83
N HIS A 58 -16.00 4.68 -3.60
CA HIS A 58 -16.08 4.62 -5.07
C HIS A 58 -14.95 3.78 -5.67
N GLY A 59 -14.08 3.20 -4.83
CA GLY A 59 -12.90 2.50 -5.33
C GLY A 59 -11.99 3.43 -6.13
N ARG A 60 -11.43 2.92 -7.22
CA ARG A 60 -10.55 3.68 -8.10
C ARG A 60 -11.35 4.59 -9.03
N VAL A 61 -11.19 5.89 -8.91
CA VAL A 61 -11.85 6.90 -9.75
C VAL A 61 -10.84 7.82 -10.44
N THR A 62 -11.21 8.29 -11.62
CA THR A 62 -10.44 9.32 -12.33
C THR A 62 -11.22 10.61 -12.33
N ALA A 63 -10.64 11.67 -11.78
CA ALA A 63 -11.29 12.95 -11.60
C ALA A 63 -10.49 14.10 -12.19
N VAL A 64 -11.18 15.15 -12.62
CA VAL A 64 -10.58 16.41 -13.06
C VAL A 64 -10.68 17.44 -11.94
N ALA A 65 -9.53 17.85 -11.42
CA ALA A 65 -9.37 18.93 -10.45
C ALA A 65 -9.08 20.24 -11.21
N ARG A 66 -10.14 21.03 -11.47
CA ARG A 66 -10.01 22.30 -12.21
C ARG A 66 -9.29 23.36 -11.39
N GLY A 67 -8.30 24.02 -11.99
CA GLY A 67 -7.50 25.06 -11.36
C GLY A 67 -6.65 24.57 -10.18
N ALA A 68 -6.44 23.25 -10.04
CA ALA A 68 -5.76 22.67 -8.88
C ALA A 68 -4.32 23.17 -8.71
N ARG A 69 -3.60 23.40 -9.81
CA ARG A 69 -2.20 23.87 -9.78
C ARG A 69 -2.06 25.31 -9.23
N LYS A 70 -3.12 26.11 -9.33
CA LYS A 70 -3.15 27.51 -8.85
C LYS A 70 -3.91 27.66 -7.52
N SER A 71 -4.62 26.62 -7.07
CA SER A 71 -5.45 26.66 -5.86
C SER A 71 -4.65 26.33 -4.60
N ARG A 72 -4.58 27.30 -3.68
CA ARG A 72 -3.97 27.10 -2.36
C ARG A 72 -4.97 26.71 -1.26
N ARG A 73 -6.28 26.83 -1.51
CA ARG A 73 -7.33 26.58 -0.50
C ARG A 73 -8.10 25.29 -0.74
N ARG A 74 -8.54 25.03 -1.97
CA ARG A 74 -9.46 23.90 -2.26
C ARG A 74 -8.80 22.53 -2.13
N PHE A 75 -7.49 22.46 -2.28
CA PHE A 75 -6.77 21.19 -2.30
C PHE A 75 -5.60 21.14 -1.29
N ALA A 76 -5.08 22.27 -0.83
CA ALA A 76 -4.14 22.44 0.30
C ALA A 76 -3.18 21.27 0.59
N GLY A 77 -2.51 20.72 -0.44
CA GLY A 77 -1.61 19.58 -0.26
C GLY A 77 -2.27 18.20 -0.40
N ALA A 78 -3.61 18.12 -0.36
CA ALA A 78 -4.35 16.86 -0.40
C ALA A 78 -4.19 16.07 -1.71
N LEU A 79 -3.62 16.65 -2.77
CA LEU A 79 -3.37 15.97 -4.05
C LEU A 79 -1.94 15.41 -4.15
N SER A 80 -1.28 15.23 -3.02
CA SER A 80 0.05 14.64 -2.92
C SER A 80 -0.03 13.17 -2.53
N LEU A 81 1.02 12.42 -2.89
CA LEU A 81 1.25 11.08 -2.35
C LEU A 81 1.46 11.17 -0.83
N LEU A 82 1.19 10.10 -0.09
CA LEU A 82 1.32 10.04 1.37
C LEU A 82 0.37 10.98 2.11
N VAL A 83 -0.80 11.24 1.53
CA VAL A 83 -1.87 12.03 2.15
C VAL A 83 -3.18 11.27 2.07
N LEU A 84 -3.82 11.08 3.21
CA LEU A 84 -5.19 10.61 3.35
C LEU A 84 -6.10 11.84 3.46
N ALA A 85 -7.09 11.95 2.59
CA ALA A 85 -7.96 13.10 2.53
C ALA A 85 -9.42 12.72 2.25
N ARG A 86 -10.35 13.60 2.60
CA ARG A 86 -11.73 13.54 2.13
C ARG A 86 -11.84 14.30 0.82
N TYR A 87 -12.49 13.68 -0.18
CA TYR A 87 -12.56 14.21 -1.53
C TYR A 87 -14.01 14.51 -1.91
N ARG A 88 -14.34 15.79 -2.13
CA ARG A 88 -15.65 16.16 -2.67
C ARG A 88 -15.69 15.87 -4.16
N LEU A 89 -16.37 14.77 -4.48
CA LEU A 89 -16.49 14.26 -5.84
C LEU A 89 -17.90 14.50 -6.37
N GLY A 90 -18.01 14.97 -7.62
CA GLY A 90 -19.27 15.13 -8.34
C GLY A 90 -19.27 14.35 -9.65
N ARG A 91 -20.36 13.65 -9.96
CA ARG A 91 -20.56 13.05 -11.28
C ARG A 91 -20.77 14.14 -12.31
N ARG A 92 -20.09 14.05 -13.45
CA ARG A 92 -20.35 14.97 -14.56
C ARG A 92 -21.53 14.46 -15.38
N PRO A 93 -22.40 15.35 -15.87
CA PRO A 93 -23.56 14.95 -16.69
C PRO A 93 -23.17 14.25 -17.99
N ARG A 94 -21.97 14.49 -18.49
CA ARG A 94 -21.44 13.89 -19.71
C ARG A 94 -20.00 13.44 -19.50
N GLY A 95 -19.68 12.18 -19.83
CA GLY A 95 -18.34 11.59 -19.78
C GLY A 95 -18.10 10.71 -18.55
N GLU A 96 -17.04 9.93 -18.62
CA GLU A 96 -16.65 8.93 -17.60
C GLU A 96 -15.84 9.53 -16.43
N LEU A 97 -15.38 10.79 -16.57
CA LEU A 97 -14.53 11.44 -15.59
C LEU A 97 -15.37 12.12 -14.50
N TRP A 98 -14.96 11.94 -13.25
CA TRP A 98 -15.50 12.66 -12.12
C TRP A 98 -15.01 14.12 -12.09
N GLY A 99 -15.75 14.99 -11.42
CA GLY A 99 -15.28 16.32 -11.02
C GLY A 99 -14.72 16.23 -9.60
N LEU A 100 -13.52 16.73 -9.37
CA LEU A 100 -12.98 16.93 -8.02
C LEU A 100 -13.12 18.41 -7.67
N GLU A 101 -13.99 18.70 -6.71
CA GLU A 101 -14.36 20.06 -6.32
C GLU A 101 -13.43 20.62 -5.24
N SER A 102 -13.18 19.82 -4.20
CA SER A 102 -12.29 20.15 -3.09
C SER A 102 -11.76 18.88 -2.43
N ALA A 103 -10.75 19.04 -1.61
CA ALA A 103 -10.22 17.98 -0.76
C ALA A 103 -9.78 18.58 0.58
N GLU A 104 -9.99 17.80 1.66
CA GLU A 104 -9.61 18.13 3.02
C GLU A 104 -8.67 17.06 3.56
N VAL A 105 -7.48 17.47 4.01
CA VAL A 105 -6.48 16.56 4.59
C VAL A 105 -7.00 16.01 5.92
N VAL A 106 -6.99 14.69 6.07
CA VAL A 106 -7.33 13.99 7.31
C VAL A 106 -6.07 13.57 8.04
N ARG A 107 -5.10 13.01 7.30
CA ARG A 107 -3.81 12.58 7.84
C ARG A 107 -2.74 12.65 6.76
N GLU A 108 -1.52 12.97 7.16
CA GLU A 108 -0.39 13.06 6.25
C GLU A 108 0.87 12.40 6.83
N TRP A 109 1.70 11.87 5.94
CA TRP A 109 3.00 11.28 6.25
C TRP A 109 4.11 12.05 5.53
N THR A 110 4.01 13.38 5.54
CA THR A 110 4.91 14.29 4.80
C THR A 110 6.37 14.17 5.22
N HIS A 111 6.63 13.75 6.48
CA HIS A 111 7.98 13.45 6.95
C HIS A 111 8.67 12.33 6.15
N LEU A 112 7.91 11.42 5.51
CA LEU A 112 8.45 10.38 4.62
C LEU A 112 8.87 10.94 3.25
N ALA A 113 8.46 12.15 2.88
CA ALA A 113 8.74 12.72 1.57
C ALA A 113 10.24 12.98 1.31
N SER A 114 11.04 13.08 2.37
CA SER A 114 12.51 13.19 2.29
C SER A 114 13.21 11.83 2.13
N ASP A 115 12.54 10.72 2.42
CA ASP A 115 13.06 9.37 2.21
C ASP A 115 12.67 8.85 0.83
N VAL A 116 13.62 8.87 -0.08
CA VAL A 116 13.43 8.46 -1.48
C VAL A 116 12.98 6.99 -1.58
N VAL A 117 13.44 6.11 -0.67
CA VAL A 117 13.06 4.69 -0.68
C VAL A 117 11.64 4.52 -0.16
N ALA A 118 11.24 5.27 0.89
CA ALA A 118 9.87 5.26 1.38
C ALA A 118 8.88 5.77 0.32
N VAL A 119 9.21 6.88 -0.36
CA VAL A 119 8.41 7.41 -1.48
C VAL A 119 8.31 6.41 -2.62
N ALA A 120 9.39 5.69 -2.94
CA ALA A 120 9.38 4.66 -3.98
C ALA A 120 8.47 3.48 -3.61
N HIS A 121 8.45 3.03 -2.34
CA HIS A 121 7.52 2.00 -1.85
C HIS A 121 6.07 2.47 -1.94
N ALA A 122 5.77 3.68 -1.48
CA ALA A 122 4.43 4.26 -1.55
C ALA A 122 3.95 4.41 -3.01
N SER A 123 4.83 4.88 -3.91
CA SER A 123 4.54 5.00 -5.35
C SER A 123 4.28 3.65 -6.01
N TYR A 124 5.03 2.61 -5.61
CA TYR A 124 4.85 1.27 -6.13
C TYR A 124 3.48 0.70 -5.72
N VAL A 125 3.11 0.83 -4.47
CA VAL A 125 1.79 0.36 -4.00
C VAL A 125 0.66 1.14 -4.65
N ALA A 126 0.79 2.46 -4.81
CA ALA A 126 -0.19 3.26 -5.55
C ALA A 126 -0.34 2.78 -7.02
N GLU A 127 0.78 2.45 -7.70
CA GLU A 127 0.75 1.90 -9.06
C GLU A 127 0.14 0.48 -9.10
N LEU A 128 0.38 -0.36 -8.07
CA LEU A 128 -0.26 -1.68 -7.96
C LEU A 128 -1.77 -1.57 -7.83
N VAL A 129 -2.26 -0.70 -6.95
CA VAL A 129 -3.69 -0.46 -6.78
C VAL A 129 -4.33 0.04 -8.08
N ASP A 130 -3.68 1.01 -8.77
CA ASP A 130 -4.16 1.50 -10.08
C ASP A 130 -4.19 0.40 -11.15
N ALA A 131 -3.29 -0.58 -11.07
CA ALA A 131 -3.17 -1.62 -12.07
C ALA A 131 -4.01 -2.87 -11.80
N LEU A 132 -4.16 -3.28 -10.54
CA LEU A 132 -4.79 -4.54 -10.16
C LEU A 132 -6.28 -4.39 -9.84
N LEU A 133 -6.71 -3.25 -9.28
CA LEU A 133 -8.08 -3.11 -8.85
C LEU A 133 -8.96 -2.45 -9.93
N PRO A 134 -10.19 -2.93 -10.13
CA PRO A 134 -11.08 -2.39 -11.15
C PRO A 134 -11.51 -0.96 -10.84
N ALA A 135 -11.89 -0.22 -11.89
CA ALA A 135 -12.44 1.12 -11.72
C ALA A 135 -13.84 1.07 -11.10
N GLU A 136 -14.14 2.04 -10.25
CA GLU A 136 -15.45 2.24 -9.63
C GLU A 136 -16.00 1.01 -8.89
N ALA A 137 -15.12 0.14 -8.41
CA ALA A 137 -15.44 -1.00 -7.57
C ALA A 137 -14.81 -0.76 -6.18
N PRO A 138 -15.58 -0.34 -5.19
CA PRO A 138 -15.06 -0.05 -3.86
C PRO A 138 -14.67 -1.34 -3.13
N GLU A 139 -13.47 -1.36 -2.62
CA GLU A 139 -12.95 -2.37 -1.71
C GLU A 139 -12.24 -1.63 -0.55
N PRO A 140 -12.92 -1.40 0.57
CA PRO A 140 -12.40 -0.61 1.68
C PRO A 140 -11.05 -1.12 2.21
N ARG A 141 -10.84 -2.44 2.23
CA ARG A 141 -9.58 -3.06 2.66
C ARG A 141 -8.37 -2.61 1.83
N ALA A 142 -8.56 -2.21 0.56
CA ALA A 142 -7.46 -1.70 -0.24
C ALA A 142 -6.94 -0.36 0.31
N LEU A 143 -7.82 0.52 0.77
CA LEU A 143 -7.43 1.77 1.41
C LEU A 143 -6.72 1.51 2.75
N GLU A 144 -7.23 0.57 3.55
CA GLU A 144 -6.61 0.13 4.82
C GLU A 144 -5.19 -0.39 4.59
N ILE A 145 -4.97 -1.23 3.56
CA ILE A 145 -3.65 -1.77 3.19
C ILE A 145 -2.68 -0.64 2.83
N ILE A 146 -3.13 0.35 2.05
CA ILE A 146 -2.29 1.51 1.67
C ILE A 146 -1.87 2.29 2.92
N VAL A 147 -2.84 2.63 3.78
CA VAL A 147 -2.60 3.39 5.01
C VAL A 147 -1.70 2.61 5.96
N ALA A 148 -1.94 1.31 6.15
CA ALA A 148 -1.11 0.45 6.99
C ALA A 148 0.35 0.36 6.50
N LEU A 149 0.59 0.38 5.18
CA LEU A 149 1.96 0.49 4.66
C LEU A 149 2.59 1.83 5.02
N TRP A 150 1.86 2.95 4.87
CA TRP A 150 2.41 4.26 5.21
C TRP A 150 2.74 4.36 6.71
N ASP A 151 1.91 3.77 7.56
CA ASP A 151 2.19 3.64 8.99
C ASP A 151 3.42 2.77 9.27
N ALA A 152 3.55 1.66 8.57
CA ALA A 152 4.72 0.80 8.68
C ALA A 152 6.01 1.51 8.23
N LEU A 153 5.95 2.30 7.15
CA LEU A 153 7.06 3.14 6.70
C LEU A 153 7.43 4.21 7.74
N ALA A 154 6.44 4.86 8.34
CA ALA A 154 6.63 5.87 9.38
C ALA A 154 7.24 5.28 10.66
N ALA A 155 6.81 4.10 11.06
CA ALA A 155 7.27 3.43 12.28
C ALA A 155 8.72 2.95 12.22
N GLY A 156 9.26 2.64 11.04
CA GLY A 156 10.61 2.07 10.97
C GLY A 156 11.22 2.02 9.57
N GLY A 157 10.77 2.86 8.66
CA GLY A 157 11.29 2.95 7.30
C GLY A 157 10.93 1.77 6.39
N PRO A 158 11.54 1.69 5.22
CA PRO A 158 11.29 0.64 4.24
C PRO A 158 11.60 -0.77 4.76
N SER A 159 10.72 -1.73 4.46
CA SER A 159 10.82 -3.12 4.86
C SER A 159 10.44 -4.04 3.69
N PRO A 160 11.33 -4.95 3.27
CA PRO A 160 11.01 -5.96 2.25
C PRO A 160 9.81 -6.82 2.62
N ALA A 161 9.72 -7.32 3.86
CA ALA A 161 8.62 -8.16 4.30
C ALA A 161 7.28 -7.39 4.33
N ALA A 162 7.27 -6.14 4.80
CA ALA A 162 6.08 -5.30 4.77
C ALA A 162 5.58 -5.09 3.34
N LEU A 163 6.48 -4.89 2.38
CA LEU A 163 6.11 -4.74 0.97
C LEU A 163 5.54 -6.04 0.39
N ARG A 164 6.10 -7.19 0.73
CA ARG A 164 5.55 -8.52 0.34
C ARG A 164 4.16 -8.74 0.93
N ALA A 165 3.93 -8.37 2.19
CA ALA A 165 2.60 -8.47 2.81
C ALA A 165 1.55 -7.67 2.03
N VAL A 166 1.89 -6.44 1.62
CA VAL A 166 1.01 -5.61 0.79
C VAL A 166 0.76 -6.23 -0.59
N GLU A 167 1.79 -6.75 -1.25
CA GLU A 167 1.64 -7.41 -2.55
C GLU A 167 0.72 -8.63 -2.46
N ILE A 168 0.90 -9.49 -1.45
CA ILE A 168 0.03 -10.65 -1.23
C ILE A 168 -1.40 -10.21 -0.99
N ALA A 169 -1.61 -9.21 -0.13
CA ALA A 169 -2.94 -8.71 0.20
C ALA A 169 -3.65 -8.07 -1.02
N LEU A 170 -2.95 -7.30 -1.84
CA LEU A 170 -3.52 -6.71 -3.05
C LEU A 170 -3.80 -7.75 -4.13
N LEU A 171 -2.96 -8.77 -4.26
CA LEU A 171 -3.22 -9.92 -5.15
C LEU A 171 -4.46 -10.69 -4.68
N ASP A 172 -4.63 -10.89 -3.37
CA ASP A 172 -5.81 -11.53 -2.80
C ASP A 172 -7.09 -10.74 -3.10
N LEU A 173 -7.09 -9.43 -2.85
CA LEU A 173 -8.22 -8.55 -3.19
C LEU A 173 -8.55 -8.54 -4.68
N ALA A 174 -7.55 -8.70 -5.54
CA ALA A 174 -7.74 -8.80 -6.98
C ALA A 174 -8.22 -10.21 -7.44
N GLY A 175 -8.42 -11.16 -6.52
CA GLY A 175 -8.82 -12.54 -6.83
C GLY A 175 -7.68 -13.42 -7.34
N HIS A 176 -6.45 -13.04 -7.08
CA HIS A 176 -5.23 -13.72 -7.54
C HIS A 176 -4.33 -14.13 -6.37
N SER A 177 -4.89 -14.70 -5.31
CA SER A 177 -4.12 -15.17 -4.15
C SER A 177 -2.99 -16.10 -4.57
N PRO A 178 -1.71 -15.81 -4.23
CA PRO A 178 -0.61 -16.66 -4.63
C PRO A 178 -0.65 -18.00 -3.88
N ALA A 179 -0.58 -19.12 -4.60
CA ALA A 179 -0.47 -20.43 -3.99
C ALA A 179 0.94 -20.63 -3.42
N ILE A 180 1.09 -20.48 -2.10
CA ILE A 180 2.37 -20.51 -1.40
C ILE A 180 2.69 -21.91 -0.87
N GLU A 181 1.71 -22.62 -0.29
CA GLU A 181 1.93 -23.85 0.48
C GLU A 181 1.59 -25.12 -0.30
N ARG A 182 0.67 -25.01 -1.27
CA ARG A 182 0.19 -26.13 -2.06
C ARG A 182 0.43 -25.88 -3.53
N CYS A 183 0.55 -26.96 -4.30
CA CYS A 183 0.73 -26.90 -5.74
C CYS A 183 -0.49 -26.25 -6.41
N ALA A 184 -0.28 -25.12 -7.08
CA ALA A 184 -1.33 -24.38 -7.81
C ALA A 184 -2.00 -25.23 -8.92
N ALA A 185 -1.32 -26.28 -9.43
CA ALA A 185 -1.82 -27.10 -10.51
C ALA A 185 -2.58 -28.35 -10.04
N CYS A 186 -2.18 -29.00 -8.94
CA CYS A 186 -2.78 -30.28 -8.52
C CYS A 186 -3.18 -30.33 -7.05
N GLY A 187 -3.01 -29.24 -6.28
CA GLY A 187 -3.41 -29.11 -4.88
C GLY A 187 -2.55 -29.91 -3.87
N ARG A 188 -1.61 -30.75 -4.34
CA ARG A 188 -0.73 -31.52 -3.45
C ARG A 188 0.26 -30.65 -2.70
N GLU A 189 0.78 -31.17 -1.60
CA GLU A 189 1.86 -30.52 -0.86
C GLU A 189 3.11 -30.35 -1.72
N LEU A 190 3.84 -29.26 -1.46
CA LEU A 190 5.07 -28.93 -2.16
C LEU A 190 6.24 -29.66 -1.48
N GLY A 191 6.94 -30.50 -2.25
CA GLY A 191 8.18 -31.16 -1.86
C GLY A 191 9.41 -30.46 -2.45
N PRO A 192 10.59 -31.11 -2.30
CA PRO A 192 11.83 -30.67 -2.95
C PRO A 192 11.68 -30.52 -4.45
N GLY A 193 12.33 -29.49 -5.03
CA GLY A 193 12.27 -29.19 -6.46
C GLY A 193 10.96 -28.54 -6.89
N ALA A 194 10.19 -27.97 -5.98
CA ALA A 194 9.10 -27.07 -6.31
C ALA A 194 9.63 -25.80 -7.01
N VAL A 195 8.81 -25.23 -7.86
CA VAL A 195 9.13 -23.98 -8.55
C VAL A 195 7.92 -23.04 -8.46
N PHE A 196 8.15 -21.74 -8.57
CA PHE A 196 7.08 -20.75 -8.66
C PHE A 196 6.76 -20.48 -10.13
N ASP A 197 5.52 -20.74 -10.52
CA ASP A 197 4.99 -20.50 -11.87
C ASP A 197 4.05 -19.27 -11.81
N PRO A 198 4.50 -18.10 -12.28
CA PRO A 198 3.70 -16.88 -12.22
C PRO A 198 2.43 -16.95 -13.09
N GLN A 199 2.42 -17.76 -14.16
CA GLN A 199 1.25 -17.92 -15.01
C GLN A 199 0.16 -18.78 -14.37
N ARG A 200 0.55 -19.67 -13.46
CA ARG A 200 -0.39 -20.50 -12.67
C ARG A 200 -0.75 -19.87 -11.32
N GLY A 201 -0.23 -18.69 -11.04
CA GLY A 201 -0.55 -17.97 -9.82
C GLY A 201 0.08 -18.55 -8.56
N GLY A 202 1.24 -19.22 -8.65
CA GLY A 202 1.91 -19.70 -7.44
C GLY A 202 2.86 -20.87 -7.64
N ALA A 203 3.20 -21.49 -6.52
CA ALA A 203 4.12 -22.62 -6.50
C ALA A 203 3.52 -23.90 -7.10
N ILE A 204 4.31 -24.65 -7.85
CA ILE A 204 3.95 -25.95 -8.42
C ILE A 204 4.97 -27.01 -8.02
N CYS A 205 4.49 -28.22 -7.79
CA CYS A 205 5.36 -29.34 -7.44
C CYS A 205 6.22 -29.79 -8.62
N ARG A 206 7.32 -30.49 -8.36
CA ARG A 206 8.26 -31.01 -9.36
C ARG A 206 7.55 -31.77 -10.49
N GLY A 207 6.56 -32.61 -10.18
CA GLY A 207 5.81 -33.35 -11.19
C GLY A 207 5.03 -32.46 -12.15
N CYS A 208 4.36 -31.44 -11.65
CA CYS A 208 3.66 -30.46 -12.47
C CYS A 208 4.61 -29.54 -13.23
N ALA A 209 5.77 -29.21 -12.64
CA ALA A 209 6.81 -28.42 -13.29
C ALA A 209 7.40 -29.12 -14.52
N ALA A 210 7.58 -30.43 -14.46
CA ALA A 210 8.11 -31.22 -15.59
C ALA A 210 7.21 -31.19 -16.83
N THR A 211 5.91 -30.92 -16.66
CA THR A 211 4.93 -30.80 -17.75
C THR A 211 4.54 -29.36 -18.06
N SER A 212 5.05 -28.40 -17.31
CA SER A 212 4.80 -26.98 -17.53
C SER A 212 5.58 -26.45 -18.71
N ARG A 213 4.92 -25.70 -19.59
CA ARG A 213 5.54 -24.93 -20.67
C ARG A 213 5.66 -23.45 -20.32
N ALA A 214 5.46 -23.10 -19.04
CA ALA A 214 5.47 -21.73 -18.59
C ALA A 214 6.87 -21.09 -18.74
N THR A 215 6.91 -19.87 -19.25
CA THR A 215 8.08 -19.03 -19.25
C THR A 215 8.17 -18.23 -17.94
N GLY A 216 9.37 -17.95 -17.47
CA GLY A 216 9.54 -17.14 -16.26
C GLY A 216 9.36 -17.87 -14.94
N VAL A 217 9.37 -19.21 -14.96
CA VAL A 217 9.38 -20.06 -13.77
C VAL A 217 10.60 -19.71 -12.88
N ARG A 218 10.42 -19.66 -11.57
CA ARG A 218 11.45 -19.30 -10.59
C ARG A 218 11.70 -20.45 -9.61
N PRO A 219 12.95 -20.62 -9.12
CA PRO A 219 13.22 -21.53 -7.99
C PRO A 219 12.32 -21.18 -6.78
N TYR A 220 11.84 -22.20 -6.09
CA TYR A 220 10.98 -22.04 -4.92
C TYR A 220 11.41 -23.01 -3.82
N ASP A 221 12.49 -22.64 -3.18
CA ASP A 221 13.11 -23.44 -2.13
C ASP A 221 12.30 -23.42 -0.80
N PRO A 222 12.50 -24.37 0.09
CA PRO A 222 11.80 -24.42 1.39
C PRO A 222 11.95 -23.13 2.20
N GLY A 223 13.11 -22.47 2.20
CA GLY A 223 13.33 -21.19 2.88
C GLY A 223 12.48 -20.06 2.30
N THR A 224 12.41 -19.95 0.96
CA THR A 224 11.56 -18.98 0.27
C THR A 224 10.07 -19.21 0.59
N ARG A 225 9.63 -20.47 0.59
CA ARG A 225 8.26 -20.85 0.95
C ARG A 225 7.93 -20.45 2.38
N GLU A 226 8.80 -20.79 3.31
CA GLU A 226 8.62 -20.47 4.73
C GLU A 226 8.58 -18.96 4.97
N TYR A 227 9.44 -18.20 4.28
CA TYR A 227 9.45 -16.74 4.34
C TYR A 227 8.12 -16.13 3.89
N LEU A 228 7.58 -16.57 2.74
CA LEU A 228 6.30 -16.07 2.24
C LEU A 228 5.13 -16.53 3.12
N ARG A 229 5.17 -17.75 3.65
CA ARG A 229 4.16 -18.27 4.58
C ARG A 229 4.11 -17.44 5.87
N GLU A 230 5.28 -17.14 6.44
CA GLU A 230 5.39 -16.34 7.66
C GLU A 230 4.83 -14.93 7.44
N ILE A 231 5.10 -14.31 6.28
CA ILE A 231 4.57 -13.00 5.92
C ILE A 231 3.06 -13.07 5.71
N ALA A 232 2.56 -14.06 4.98
CA ALA A 232 1.13 -14.21 4.70
C ALA A 232 0.30 -14.46 5.96
N GLY A 233 0.90 -15.05 7.01
CA GLY A 233 0.28 -15.25 8.31
C GLY A 233 0.27 -14.03 9.23
N ARG A 234 0.83 -12.88 8.81
CA ARG A 234 0.87 -11.66 9.62
C ARG A 234 -0.37 -10.78 9.38
N ASP A 235 -0.75 -10.07 10.44
CA ASP A 235 -1.81 -9.08 10.38
C ASP A 235 -1.27 -7.75 9.79
N GLY A 236 -1.10 -7.74 8.47
CA GLY A 236 -0.72 -6.58 7.69
C GLY A 236 0.79 -6.22 7.70
N PRO A 237 1.15 -5.12 7.03
CA PRO A 237 2.54 -4.77 6.76
C PRO A 237 3.34 -4.37 8.00
N LEU A 238 2.70 -3.81 9.02
CA LEU A 238 3.39 -3.38 10.24
C LEU A 238 3.95 -4.58 11.01
N THR A 239 3.16 -5.63 11.20
CA THR A 239 3.57 -6.85 11.89
C THR A 239 4.50 -7.72 11.04
N ALA A 240 4.34 -7.70 9.71
CA ALA A 240 5.22 -8.41 8.78
C ALA A 240 6.67 -7.92 8.82
N ARG A 241 6.92 -6.67 9.21
CA ARG A 241 8.29 -6.12 9.37
C ARG A 241 9.19 -6.95 10.26
N ALA A 242 8.64 -7.60 11.27
CA ALA A 242 9.40 -8.44 12.20
C ALA A 242 10.10 -9.62 11.49
N VAL A 243 9.59 -10.07 10.34
CA VAL A 243 10.15 -11.16 9.55
C VAL A 243 11.50 -10.78 8.92
N ASP A 244 11.74 -9.48 8.68
CA ASP A 244 13.04 -9.03 8.15
C ASP A 244 14.20 -9.23 9.13
N ALA A 245 13.93 -9.21 10.44
CA ALA A 245 14.93 -9.44 11.48
C ALA A 245 15.12 -10.91 11.85
N ASP A 246 14.29 -11.81 11.31
CA ASP A 246 14.35 -13.24 11.64
C ASP A 246 15.57 -13.90 10.96
N PRO A 247 16.52 -14.44 11.75
CA PRO A 247 17.75 -15.03 11.22
C PRO A 247 17.53 -16.35 10.46
N ARG A 248 16.34 -16.96 10.55
CA ARG A 248 15.99 -18.15 9.75
C ARG A 248 16.01 -17.86 8.26
N PHE A 249 15.78 -16.62 7.86
CA PHE A 249 15.63 -16.22 6.46
C PHE A 249 16.88 -15.55 5.92
N THR A 250 17.39 -16.08 4.83
CA THR A 250 18.58 -15.56 4.13
C THR A 250 18.24 -14.43 3.17
N ALA A 251 19.25 -13.71 2.71
CA ALA A 251 19.09 -12.73 1.62
C ALA A 251 18.59 -13.40 0.32
N ALA A 252 18.95 -14.66 0.09
CA ALA A 252 18.51 -15.44 -1.07
C ALA A 252 17.00 -15.72 -1.00
N ASP A 253 16.47 -16.11 0.18
CA ASP A 253 15.04 -16.35 0.38
C ASP A 253 14.23 -15.10 0.12
N ARG A 254 14.67 -13.95 0.67
CA ARG A 254 14.02 -12.66 0.46
C ARG A 254 14.02 -12.23 -1.01
N THR A 255 15.13 -12.48 -1.71
CA THR A 255 15.27 -12.17 -3.14
C THR A 255 14.37 -13.06 -3.99
N ALA A 256 14.37 -14.38 -3.73
CA ALA A 256 13.53 -15.32 -4.46
C ALA A 256 12.04 -15.06 -4.24
N ALA A 257 11.62 -14.73 -3.01
CA ALA A 257 10.25 -14.34 -2.69
C ALA A 257 9.81 -13.09 -3.45
N ARG A 258 10.67 -12.05 -3.49
CA ARG A 258 10.43 -10.85 -4.29
C ARG A 258 10.27 -11.21 -5.77
N ASP A 259 11.20 -11.96 -6.33
CA ASP A 259 11.23 -12.27 -7.75
C ASP A 259 10.02 -13.12 -8.17
N ALA A 260 9.54 -14.00 -7.28
CA ALA A 260 8.34 -14.78 -7.48
C ALA A 260 7.07 -13.89 -7.56
N LEU A 261 6.83 -13.04 -6.57
CA LEU A 261 5.67 -12.15 -6.53
C LEU A 261 5.70 -11.10 -7.64
N VAL A 262 6.86 -10.49 -7.88
CA VAL A 262 7.03 -9.51 -8.96
C VAL A 262 6.77 -10.12 -10.33
N ALA A 263 7.23 -11.35 -10.58
CA ALA A 263 6.95 -12.05 -11.84
C ALA A 263 5.45 -12.29 -12.03
N MET A 264 4.75 -12.70 -10.97
CA MET A 264 3.29 -12.90 -10.98
C MET A 264 2.55 -11.58 -11.25
N ILE A 265 2.87 -10.53 -10.50
CA ILE A 265 2.27 -9.20 -10.65
C ILE A 265 2.50 -8.66 -12.06
N THR A 266 3.72 -8.74 -12.58
CA THR A 266 4.05 -8.26 -13.93
C THR A 266 3.28 -9.03 -15.00
N GLY A 267 3.11 -10.34 -14.82
CA GLY A 267 2.32 -11.19 -15.70
C GLY A 267 0.84 -10.79 -15.71
N LEU A 268 0.26 -10.52 -14.55
CA LEU A 268 -1.14 -10.10 -14.41
C LEU A 268 -1.39 -8.70 -14.98
N VAL A 269 -0.50 -7.76 -14.70
CA VAL A 269 -0.61 -6.36 -15.15
C VAL A 269 -0.37 -6.22 -16.66
N GLY A 270 0.43 -7.10 -17.25
CA GLY A 270 0.72 -7.14 -18.69
C GLY A 270 1.52 -5.95 -19.24
N ARG A 271 2.04 -5.09 -18.37
CA ARG A 271 2.89 -3.93 -18.72
C ARG A 271 3.97 -3.71 -17.64
N PRO A 272 5.08 -3.05 -17.99
CA PRO A 272 6.07 -2.66 -16.99
C PRO A 272 5.49 -1.72 -15.93
N LEU A 273 5.88 -1.91 -14.67
CA LEU A 273 5.59 -1.02 -13.55
C LEU A 273 6.78 -0.06 -13.38
N ARG A 274 6.55 1.23 -13.59
CA ARG A 274 7.61 2.27 -13.56
C ARG A 274 8.21 2.43 -12.16
N SER A 275 7.38 2.35 -11.14
CA SER A 275 7.82 2.42 -9.74
C SER A 275 8.70 1.23 -9.36
N LEU A 276 8.43 0.05 -9.90
CA LEU A 276 9.25 -1.15 -9.69
C LEU A 276 10.65 -1.01 -10.31
N GLU A 277 10.74 -0.45 -11.52
CA GLU A 277 12.03 -0.14 -12.15
C GLU A 277 12.84 0.86 -11.31
N TYR A 278 12.16 1.84 -10.74
CA TYR A 278 12.79 2.83 -9.87
C TYR A 278 13.30 2.19 -8.56
N LEU A 279 12.48 1.36 -7.91
CA LEU A 279 12.90 0.59 -6.72
C LEU A 279 14.12 -0.30 -7.01
N ALA A 280 14.17 -0.96 -8.16
CA ALA A 280 15.32 -1.78 -8.56
C ALA A 280 16.60 -0.96 -8.69
N LYS A 281 16.52 0.25 -9.26
CA LYS A 281 17.65 1.19 -9.38
C LYS A 281 18.16 1.65 -8.03
N LEU A 282 17.26 1.99 -7.10
CA LEU A 282 17.61 2.39 -5.73
C LEU A 282 18.31 1.25 -4.98
N GLY A 283 17.79 0.03 -5.08
CA GLY A 283 18.42 -1.15 -4.49
C GLY A 283 19.82 -1.46 -5.06
N ALA A 284 20.06 -1.19 -6.33
CA ALA A 284 21.37 -1.33 -6.94
C ALA A 284 22.35 -0.24 -6.47
N ALA A 285 21.90 1.00 -6.36
CA ALA A 285 22.70 2.13 -5.87
C ALA A 285 23.12 1.93 -4.41
N GLY A 286 22.20 1.47 -3.55
CA GLY A 286 22.47 1.21 -2.14
C GLY A 286 23.49 0.07 -1.90
N ARG A 287 23.60 -0.90 -2.80
CA ARG A 287 24.65 -1.94 -2.74
C ARG A 287 26.02 -1.38 -3.08
N ARG A 288 26.14 -0.56 -4.14
CA ARG A 288 27.41 0.06 -4.56
C ARG A 288 27.98 1.07 -3.54
N ALA A 289 27.15 1.61 -2.68
CA ALA A 289 27.59 2.54 -1.64
C ALA A 289 28.09 1.82 -0.36
N LYS A 290 27.91 0.51 -0.26
CA LYS A 290 28.35 -0.33 0.88
C LYS A 290 29.60 -1.16 0.58
N ASP A 291 29.98 -1.27 -0.70
CA ASP A 291 31.21 -1.85 -1.19
C ASP A 291 32.27 -0.74 -1.37
#